data_a432f13ae55f3bc37759661e6613bff2
#
_entry.id   a432f13ae55f3bc37759661e6613bff2
#
_cell.length_a   1.000
_cell.length_b   1.000
_cell.length_c   1.000
_cell.angle_alpha   90.00
_cell.angle_beta   90.00
_cell.angle_gamma   90.00
#
_symmetry.space_group_name_H-M   'P 1'
#
loop_
_entity.id
_entity.type
_entity.pdbx_description
1 polymer ?
#
loop_
_entity_poly.entity_id
_entity_poly.type
_entity_poly.pdbx_seq_one_letter_code
_entity_poly.pdbx_strand_id
1 'polypeptide(L)'
;MKLSSIAIGLSCLLTAISVSANQTCEEPYRSALPAYTYTLNNVLEVNGRQGITTDGKYLYVSGSKTLAKYDMQGKLIAENKDPFVGYQKEANHIGDIDIYNNELYVSSEWFEDGVGKNIQIAIHDPDTLALKRAVDFNPESGQVEVSGITVDKVHNSVWMASWVGEESGRYLYEYDLTSGKYKRKVHLQPVPQWIQGVLAHNGQLYVTADDGTADQKEPDHIYRVEISDKTNAARVVLEKTLDDIKDVGEVEGLAVNPQTKQLLVHANRGKQIVLGMPKGFYPGYDREISEIFFYDMKPRCDK
;
A
#
# COMPACT_ATOMS: atom_id res chain seq x y z
N MET A 1 -78.35 41.25 24.34
CA MET A 1 -77.68 40.02 23.86
C MET A 1 -76.41 40.43 23.12
N LYS A 2 -75.26 40.20 23.72
CA LYS A 2 -73.95 40.47 23.08
C LYS A 2 -73.34 39.15 22.71
N LEU A 3 -73.10 38.91 21.42
CA LEU A 3 -72.32 37.75 20.93
C LEU A 3 -70.84 38.11 20.95
N SER A 4 -70.05 37.31 21.68
CA SER A 4 -68.60 37.39 21.69
C SER A 4 -68.06 36.38 20.68
N SER A 5 -67.36 36.90 19.67
CA SER A 5 -66.63 36.07 18.70
C SER A 5 -65.24 35.64 19.28
N ILE A 6 -65.01 34.36 19.38
CA ILE A 6 -63.70 33.79 19.74
C ILE A 6 -62.95 33.53 18.43
N ALA A 7 -61.84 34.23 18.25
CA ALA A 7 -60.84 33.93 17.17
C ALA A 7 -59.82 32.90 17.65
N ILE A 8 -59.83 31.74 17.01
CA ILE A 8 -58.80 30.70 17.23
C ILE A 8 -57.65 30.95 16.25
N GLY A 9 -56.55 31.42 16.77
CA GLY A 9 -55.33 31.57 16.01
C GLY A 9 -54.61 30.21 15.83
N LEU A 10 -54.52 29.73 14.60
CA LEU A 10 -53.77 28.53 14.23
C LEU A 10 -52.30 28.90 13.98
N SER A 11 -51.41 28.61 14.92
CA SER A 11 -49.97 28.83 14.79
C SER A 11 -49.38 27.64 14.07
N CYS A 12 -49.03 27.79 12.78
CA CYS A 12 -48.23 26.81 12.06
C CYS A 12 -46.77 26.95 12.44
N LEU A 13 -46.27 26.01 13.23
CA LEU A 13 -44.83 25.81 13.43
C LEU A 13 -44.24 25.15 12.15
N LEU A 14 -43.52 25.93 11.36
CA LEU A 14 -42.66 25.42 10.30
C LEU A 14 -41.37 24.88 10.94
N THR A 15 -41.31 23.60 11.14
CA THR A 15 -40.02 22.92 11.43
C THR A 15 -39.23 22.85 10.15
N ALA A 16 -38.17 23.65 10.07
CA ALA A 16 -37.17 23.53 9.00
C ALA A 16 -36.38 22.21 9.22
N ILE A 17 -36.71 21.20 8.41
CA ILE A 17 -35.89 19.99 8.30
C ILE A 17 -34.66 20.40 7.48
N SER A 18 -33.53 20.58 8.16
CA SER A 18 -32.24 20.68 7.48
C SER A 18 -31.88 19.29 6.95
N VAL A 19 -32.20 19.04 5.69
CA VAL A 19 -31.66 17.92 4.94
C VAL A 19 -30.16 18.23 4.74
N SER A 20 -29.34 17.64 5.55
CA SER A 20 -27.92 17.57 5.26
C SER A 20 -27.77 16.73 3.99
N ALA A 21 -27.56 17.39 2.86
CA ALA A 21 -27.20 16.72 1.64
C ALA A 21 -25.85 16.03 1.91
N ASN A 22 -25.88 14.71 2.09
CA ASN A 22 -24.69 13.90 1.92
C ASN A 22 -24.22 14.16 0.49
N GLN A 23 -23.23 15.01 0.33
CA GLN A 23 -22.53 15.19 -0.93
C GLN A 23 -21.83 13.86 -1.21
N THR A 24 -22.46 12.99 -2.00
CA THR A 24 -21.83 11.85 -2.61
C THR A 24 -20.84 12.44 -3.61
N CYS A 25 -19.55 12.39 -3.27
CA CYS A 25 -18.51 12.70 -4.25
C CYS A 25 -18.69 11.74 -5.41
N GLU A 26 -18.89 12.26 -6.63
CA GLU A 26 -18.84 11.43 -7.83
C GLU A 26 -17.51 10.69 -7.86
N GLU A 27 -17.51 9.45 -8.32
CA GLU A 27 -16.38 8.52 -8.25
C GLU A 27 -15.08 9.17 -8.75
N PRO A 28 -14.07 9.37 -7.91
CA PRO A 28 -12.82 10.07 -8.25
C PRO A 28 -11.97 9.31 -9.29
N TYR A 29 -12.40 8.13 -9.68
CA TYR A 29 -11.63 7.16 -10.46
C TYR A 29 -11.50 7.46 -11.96
N ARG A 30 -12.18 8.47 -12.47
CA ARG A 30 -12.11 8.86 -13.89
C ARG A 30 -11.32 10.13 -14.11
N SER A 31 -10.92 10.81 -13.05
CA SER A 31 -10.13 12.04 -13.12
C SER A 31 -8.66 11.74 -13.36
N ALA A 32 -7.97 12.62 -14.11
CA ALA A 32 -6.51 12.66 -14.16
C ALA A 32 -5.90 13.28 -12.90
N LEU A 33 -6.73 13.72 -11.96
CA LEU A 33 -6.33 14.30 -10.69
C LEU A 33 -6.21 13.21 -9.61
N PRO A 34 -5.43 13.47 -8.54
CA PRO A 34 -5.39 12.61 -7.36
C PRO A 34 -6.78 12.37 -6.78
N ALA A 35 -7.07 11.14 -6.33
CA ALA A 35 -8.34 10.78 -5.71
C ALA A 35 -8.52 11.39 -4.33
N TYR A 36 -7.41 11.67 -3.65
CA TYR A 36 -7.39 12.18 -2.28
C TYR A 36 -6.48 13.40 -2.15
N THR A 37 -6.72 14.16 -1.10
CA THR A 37 -5.74 15.07 -0.51
C THR A 37 -5.14 14.41 0.72
N TYR A 38 -3.85 14.63 0.94
CA TYR A 38 -3.06 14.00 1.99
C TYR A 38 -2.47 15.06 2.91
N THR A 39 -2.55 14.82 4.23
CA THR A 39 -1.91 15.68 5.22
C THR A 39 -1.11 14.79 6.17
N LEU A 40 0.21 14.99 6.25
CA LEU A 40 1.07 14.26 7.17
C LEU A 40 0.61 14.54 8.61
N ASN A 41 0.33 13.46 9.35
CA ASN A 41 -0.18 13.51 10.72
C ASN A 41 0.87 13.08 11.74
N ASN A 42 1.55 11.96 11.47
CA ASN A 42 2.51 11.37 12.39
C ASN A 42 3.60 10.61 11.64
N VAL A 43 4.74 10.42 12.30
CA VAL A 43 5.85 9.59 11.81
C VAL A 43 6.29 8.68 12.94
N LEU A 44 6.52 7.40 12.63
CA LEU A 44 6.89 6.39 13.60
C LEU A 44 8.09 5.58 13.10
N GLU A 45 9.19 5.58 13.85
CA GLU A 45 10.34 4.72 13.56
C GLU A 45 10.04 3.27 13.91
N VAL A 46 10.43 2.34 13.02
CA VAL A 46 10.26 0.89 13.16
C VAL A 46 11.51 0.14 12.72
N ASN A 47 11.61 -1.14 13.10
CA ASN A 47 12.63 -2.04 12.56
C ASN A 47 12.02 -2.81 11.38
N GLY A 48 12.60 -2.66 10.21
CA GLY A 48 12.15 -3.27 8.96
C GLY A 48 12.24 -2.24 7.85
N ARG A 49 12.55 -2.66 6.65
CA ARG A 49 12.85 -1.74 5.56
C ARG A 49 12.15 -2.10 4.26
N GLN A 50 11.04 -2.84 4.33
CA GLN A 50 10.31 -3.28 3.14
C GLN A 50 8.83 -2.90 3.27
N GLY A 51 7.94 -3.81 3.55
CA GLY A 51 6.51 -3.61 3.55
C GLY A 51 5.92 -3.16 4.86
N ILE A 52 4.70 -2.66 4.77
CA ILE A 52 3.84 -2.27 5.89
C ILE A 52 2.40 -2.70 5.65
N THR A 53 1.75 -3.26 6.66
CA THR A 53 0.30 -3.41 6.67
C THR A 53 -0.27 -3.26 8.07
N THR A 54 -1.61 -3.16 8.18
CA THR A 54 -2.29 -3.01 9.47
C THR A 54 -3.70 -3.58 9.44
N ASP A 55 -4.08 -4.24 10.53
CA ASP A 55 -5.46 -4.64 10.83
C ASP A 55 -6.27 -3.54 11.56
N GLY A 56 -5.65 -2.38 11.80
CA GLY A 56 -6.17 -1.25 12.56
C GLY A 56 -5.89 -1.33 14.05
N LYS A 57 -5.42 -2.47 14.56
CA LYS A 57 -5.01 -2.68 15.95
C LYS A 57 -3.51 -2.80 16.11
N TYR A 58 -2.86 -3.41 15.13
CA TYR A 58 -1.42 -3.63 15.07
C TYR A 58 -0.86 -3.16 13.72
N LEU A 59 0.41 -2.79 13.74
CA LEU A 59 1.23 -2.60 12.55
C LEU A 59 2.06 -3.87 12.33
N TYR A 60 2.14 -4.31 11.09
CA TYR A 60 3.02 -5.40 10.66
C TYR A 60 4.02 -4.83 9.69
N VAL A 61 5.29 -5.09 9.92
CA VAL A 61 6.41 -4.53 9.14
C VAL A 61 7.30 -5.68 8.69
N SER A 62 7.68 -5.69 7.42
CA SER A 62 8.70 -6.60 6.92
C SER A 62 10.06 -5.90 6.79
N GLY A 63 11.09 -6.64 7.11
CA GLY A 63 12.43 -6.40 6.61
C GLY A 63 12.75 -7.46 5.57
N SER A 64 13.84 -7.32 4.83
CA SER A 64 14.22 -8.31 3.80
C SER A 64 14.31 -9.76 4.33
N LYS A 65 14.52 -9.94 5.63
CA LYS A 65 14.67 -11.26 6.29
C LYS A 65 13.97 -11.33 7.66
N THR A 66 13.02 -10.44 7.94
CA THR A 66 12.34 -10.39 9.23
C THR A 66 10.88 -10.02 9.06
N LEU A 67 10.05 -10.42 10.01
CA LEU A 67 8.69 -9.93 10.18
C LEU A 67 8.53 -9.40 11.59
N ALA A 68 7.91 -8.24 11.77
CA ALA A 68 7.69 -7.62 13.06
C ALA A 68 6.25 -7.15 13.23
N LYS A 69 5.74 -7.21 14.46
CA LYS A 69 4.42 -6.74 14.87
C LYS A 69 4.57 -5.70 15.95
N TYR A 70 3.94 -4.54 15.75
CA TYR A 70 3.93 -3.43 16.71
C TYR A 70 2.51 -3.08 17.14
N ASP A 71 2.36 -2.45 18.30
CA ASP A 71 1.13 -1.70 18.58
C ASP A 71 1.12 -0.38 17.76
N MET A 72 -0.02 0.32 17.79
CA MET A 72 -0.18 1.57 17.05
C MET A 72 0.66 2.73 17.60
N GLN A 73 1.35 2.55 18.74
CA GLN A 73 2.28 3.49 19.35
C GLN A 73 3.76 3.16 19.05
N GLY A 74 4.01 2.10 18.25
CA GLY A 74 5.35 1.68 17.85
C GLY A 74 6.08 0.79 18.87
N LYS A 75 5.38 0.28 19.87
CA LYS A 75 5.97 -0.71 20.76
C LYS A 75 6.00 -2.07 20.08
N LEU A 76 7.20 -2.65 19.96
CA LEU A 76 7.38 -4.00 19.44
C LEU A 76 6.63 -5.03 20.31
N ILE A 77 5.77 -5.82 19.69
CA ILE A 77 4.97 -6.88 20.32
C ILE A 77 5.55 -8.26 20.05
N ALA A 78 5.91 -8.52 18.77
CA ALA A 78 6.51 -9.78 18.33
C ALA A 78 7.46 -9.53 17.16
N GLU A 79 8.46 -10.40 17.02
CA GLU A 79 9.39 -10.38 15.91
C GLU A 79 9.73 -11.82 15.52
N ASN A 80 9.74 -12.10 14.20
CA ASN A 80 10.27 -13.34 13.64
C ASN A 80 11.52 -13.00 12.83
N LYS A 81 12.69 -13.44 13.33
CA LYS A 81 14.02 -13.23 12.71
C LYS A 81 14.40 -14.31 11.72
N ASP A 82 13.58 -15.33 11.59
CA ASP A 82 13.79 -16.46 10.70
C ASP A 82 12.47 -16.85 10.02
N PRO A 83 11.87 -15.92 9.23
CA PRO A 83 10.54 -16.09 8.66
C PRO A 83 10.48 -17.19 7.59
N PHE A 84 11.61 -17.63 7.06
CA PHE A 84 11.68 -18.65 6.02
C PHE A 84 11.63 -20.09 6.54
N VAL A 85 11.60 -20.29 7.85
CA VAL A 85 11.42 -21.62 8.45
C VAL A 85 10.11 -22.25 7.98
N GLY A 86 10.21 -23.47 7.45
CA GLY A 86 9.07 -24.23 6.92
C GLY A 86 8.76 -23.98 5.44
N TYR A 87 9.45 -23.09 4.77
CA TYR A 87 9.31 -22.91 3.32
C TYR A 87 9.80 -24.17 2.58
N GLN A 88 9.02 -24.58 1.58
CA GLN A 88 9.40 -25.71 0.72
C GLN A 88 10.41 -25.32 -0.36
N LYS A 89 10.34 -24.06 -0.79
CA LYS A 89 11.31 -23.46 -1.70
C LYS A 89 12.13 -22.43 -0.94
N GLU A 90 13.43 -22.48 -1.14
CA GLU A 90 14.35 -21.53 -0.51
C GLU A 90 14.00 -20.09 -0.85
N ALA A 91 14.05 -19.23 0.16
CA ALA A 91 13.90 -17.80 0.04
C ALA A 91 14.94 -17.09 0.93
N ASN A 92 15.35 -15.90 0.52
CA ASN A 92 16.27 -15.05 1.27
C ASN A 92 15.83 -13.59 1.32
N HIS A 93 14.67 -13.27 0.69
CA HIS A 93 14.15 -11.93 0.58
C HIS A 93 12.63 -11.91 0.76
N ILE A 94 12.17 -10.94 1.52
CA ILE A 94 10.78 -10.52 1.66
C ILE A 94 10.70 -9.10 1.12
N GLY A 95 9.72 -8.82 0.29
CA GLY A 95 9.33 -7.48 -0.11
C GLY A 95 8.18 -6.94 0.75
N ASP A 96 7.10 -6.55 0.11
CA ASP A 96 5.91 -5.99 0.76
C ASP A 96 5.02 -7.06 1.40
N ILE A 97 4.10 -6.62 2.24
CA ILE A 97 3.16 -7.48 2.99
C ILE A 97 1.77 -6.88 3.01
N ASP A 98 0.76 -7.73 3.08
CA ASP A 98 -0.63 -7.31 3.32
C ASP A 98 -1.35 -8.23 4.31
N ILE A 99 -2.38 -7.73 4.98
CA ILE A 99 -3.18 -8.52 5.92
C ILE A 99 -4.64 -8.61 5.47
N TYR A 100 -5.13 -9.84 5.38
CA TYR A 100 -6.52 -10.09 5.04
C TYR A 100 -7.04 -11.33 5.76
N ASN A 101 -8.25 -11.24 6.33
CA ASN A 101 -8.95 -12.34 6.98
C ASN A 101 -8.09 -13.07 8.03
N ASN A 102 -7.36 -12.32 8.86
CA ASN A 102 -6.44 -12.82 9.89
C ASN A 102 -5.32 -13.72 9.31
N GLU A 103 -4.84 -13.38 8.12
CA GLU A 103 -3.68 -13.97 7.47
C GLU A 103 -2.78 -12.87 6.93
N LEU A 104 -1.48 -13.01 7.15
CA LEU A 104 -0.46 -12.08 6.65
C LEU A 104 0.10 -12.64 5.34
N TYR A 105 -0.17 -11.95 4.25
CA TYR A 105 0.33 -12.25 2.92
C TYR A 105 1.69 -11.57 2.74
N VAL A 106 2.67 -12.34 2.33
CA VAL A 106 4.07 -11.92 2.26
C VAL A 106 4.62 -12.28 0.88
N SER A 107 5.13 -11.29 0.15
CA SER A 107 5.89 -11.55 -1.06
C SER A 107 7.26 -12.10 -0.69
N SER A 108 7.65 -13.24 -1.23
CA SER A 108 8.90 -13.91 -0.87
C SER A 108 9.57 -14.51 -2.08
N GLU A 109 10.91 -14.48 -2.08
CA GLU A 109 11.72 -15.03 -3.14
C GLU A 109 13.15 -15.32 -2.69
N TRP A 110 13.90 -16.00 -3.52
CA TRP A 110 15.36 -15.96 -3.48
C TRP A 110 15.85 -14.88 -4.44
N PHE A 111 16.30 -13.76 -3.88
CA PHE A 111 16.80 -12.64 -4.65
C PHE A 111 18.34 -12.63 -4.69
N GLU A 112 18.90 -12.57 -5.90
CA GLU A 112 20.33 -12.53 -6.14
C GLU A 112 20.62 -11.82 -7.47
N ASP A 113 21.54 -10.88 -7.45
CA ASP A 113 22.00 -10.13 -8.63
C ASP A 113 20.86 -9.51 -9.48
N GLY A 114 19.83 -8.96 -8.84
CA GLY A 114 18.70 -8.31 -9.50
C GLY A 114 17.65 -9.28 -10.06
N VAL A 115 17.78 -10.58 -9.78
CA VAL A 115 16.84 -11.60 -10.24
C VAL A 115 16.27 -12.38 -9.07
N GLY A 116 14.95 -12.49 -9.04
CA GLY A 116 14.22 -13.35 -8.11
C GLY A 116 14.07 -14.77 -8.65
N LYS A 117 14.21 -15.73 -7.77
CA LYS A 117 13.90 -17.15 -8.01
C LYS A 117 12.97 -17.63 -6.92
N ASN A 118 12.24 -18.71 -7.19
CA ASN A 118 11.34 -19.30 -6.20
C ASN A 118 10.31 -18.28 -5.64
N ILE A 119 9.82 -17.38 -6.48
CA ILE A 119 8.79 -16.40 -6.08
C ILE A 119 7.61 -17.15 -5.46
N GLN A 120 7.14 -16.69 -4.30
CA GLN A 120 6.05 -17.30 -3.55
C GLN A 120 5.16 -16.22 -2.94
N ILE A 121 3.88 -16.50 -2.85
CA ILE A 121 2.96 -15.81 -1.95
C ILE A 121 2.96 -16.62 -0.66
N ALA A 122 3.70 -16.18 0.34
CA ALA A 122 3.73 -16.86 1.64
C ALA A 122 2.66 -16.30 2.55
N ILE A 123 1.93 -17.18 3.23
CA ILE A 123 0.88 -16.80 4.17
C ILE A 123 1.34 -17.14 5.57
N HIS A 124 1.50 -16.12 6.41
CA HIS A 124 1.93 -16.24 7.78
C HIS A 124 0.78 -16.01 8.76
N ASP A 125 0.94 -16.53 9.95
CA ASP A 125 0.04 -16.26 11.06
C ASP A 125 0.37 -14.88 11.66
N PRO A 126 -0.59 -13.96 11.78
CA PRO A 126 -0.31 -12.59 12.24
C PRO A 126 0.01 -12.48 13.72
N ASP A 127 -0.23 -13.52 14.53
CA ASP A 127 0.09 -13.51 15.97
C ASP A 127 1.49 -14.05 16.24
N THR A 128 1.84 -15.14 15.58
CA THR A 128 3.15 -15.81 15.75
C THR A 128 4.17 -15.41 14.71
N LEU A 129 3.74 -14.79 13.60
CA LEU A 129 4.54 -14.45 12.42
C LEU A 129 5.20 -15.68 11.75
N ALA A 130 4.73 -16.89 12.06
CA ALA A 130 5.22 -18.14 11.48
C ALA A 130 4.50 -18.48 10.18
N LEU A 131 5.18 -19.18 9.28
CA LEU A 131 4.57 -19.66 8.03
C LEU A 131 3.41 -20.62 8.33
N LYS A 132 2.28 -20.40 7.67
CA LYS A 132 1.13 -21.34 7.61
C LYS A 132 1.16 -22.16 6.34
N ARG A 133 1.34 -21.52 5.21
CA ARG A 133 1.41 -22.13 3.87
C ARG A 133 2.03 -21.15 2.88
N ALA A 134 2.42 -21.67 1.73
CA ALA A 134 2.83 -20.85 0.59
C ALA A 134 2.08 -21.28 -0.67
N VAL A 135 1.88 -20.33 -1.56
CA VAL A 135 1.36 -20.53 -2.92
C VAL A 135 2.49 -20.24 -3.88
N ASP A 136 2.78 -21.20 -4.74
CA ASP A 136 3.83 -21.06 -5.72
C ASP A 136 3.44 -20.07 -6.83
N PHE A 137 4.39 -19.28 -7.21
CA PHE A 137 4.34 -18.47 -8.41
C PHE A 137 4.18 -19.33 -9.67
N ASN A 138 3.43 -18.82 -10.64
CA ASN A 138 3.32 -19.44 -11.96
C ASN A 138 4.36 -18.86 -12.92
N PRO A 139 5.32 -19.66 -13.43
CA PRO A 139 6.35 -19.21 -14.37
C PRO A 139 5.78 -18.60 -15.68
N GLU A 140 4.57 -19.00 -16.09
CA GLU A 140 3.92 -18.45 -17.28
C GLU A 140 3.56 -16.96 -17.16
N SER A 141 3.56 -16.41 -15.94
CA SER A 141 3.35 -14.99 -15.72
C SER A 141 4.48 -14.15 -16.34
N GLY A 142 5.69 -14.69 -16.39
CA GLY A 142 6.91 -14.00 -16.81
C GLY A 142 7.44 -13.00 -15.77
N GLN A 143 6.94 -13.04 -14.54
CA GLN A 143 7.48 -12.25 -13.44
C GLN A 143 8.85 -12.81 -13.03
N VAL A 144 9.85 -11.93 -12.83
CA VAL A 144 11.24 -12.33 -12.53
C VAL A 144 11.73 -11.86 -11.17
N GLU A 145 10.88 -11.15 -10.43
CA GLU A 145 11.16 -10.65 -9.08
C GLU A 145 9.85 -10.22 -8.43
N VAL A 146 9.77 -10.15 -7.11
CA VAL A 146 8.59 -9.68 -6.40
C VAL A 146 8.93 -8.68 -5.30
N SER A 147 8.54 -7.42 -5.50
CA SER A 147 8.61 -6.35 -4.49
C SER A 147 7.29 -6.18 -3.74
N GLY A 148 6.22 -5.89 -4.44
CA GLY A 148 4.92 -5.53 -3.88
C GLY A 148 3.91 -6.68 -3.85
N ILE A 149 3.02 -6.69 -2.84
CA ILE A 149 1.88 -7.60 -2.74
C ILE A 149 0.69 -6.93 -2.06
N THR A 150 -0.52 -7.21 -2.54
CA THR A 150 -1.75 -6.81 -1.85
C THR A 150 -2.91 -7.76 -2.11
N VAL A 151 -3.87 -7.80 -1.19
CA VAL A 151 -5.12 -8.56 -1.33
C VAL A 151 -6.26 -7.64 -1.75
N ASP A 152 -6.75 -7.85 -2.96
CA ASP A 152 -7.94 -7.15 -3.47
C ASP A 152 -9.19 -8.00 -3.20
N LYS A 153 -9.85 -7.70 -2.10
CA LYS A 153 -11.09 -8.38 -1.71
C LYS A 153 -12.28 -8.09 -2.63
N VAL A 154 -12.23 -6.97 -3.38
CA VAL A 154 -13.32 -6.57 -4.29
C VAL A 154 -13.33 -7.47 -5.52
N HIS A 155 -12.14 -7.78 -6.05
CA HIS A 155 -12.00 -8.62 -7.25
C HIS A 155 -11.56 -10.06 -6.94
N ASN A 156 -11.54 -10.46 -5.65
CA ASN A 156 -11.07 -11.77 -5.19
C ASN A 156 -9.68 -12.11 -5.75
N SER A 157 -8.74 -11.19 -5.58
CA SER A 157 -7.42 -11.28 -6.18
C SER A 157 -6.30 -10.99 -5.19
N VAL A 158 -5.11 -11.55 -5.48
CA VAL A 158 -3.83 -11.12 -4.93
C VAL A 158 -3.07 -10.49 -6.09
N TRP A 159 -2.57 -9.28 -5.89
CA TRP A 159 -1.75 -8.58 -6.86
C TRP A 159 -0.30 -8.54 -6.41
N MET A 160 0.61 -8.74 -7.36
CA MET A 160 2.06 -8.61 -7.13
C MET A 160 2.67 -7.65 -8.13
N ALA A 161 3.76 -6.98 -7.72
CA ALA A 161 4.59 -6.11 -8.54
C ALA A 161 6.03 -6.61 -8.58
N SER A 162 6.82 -6.05 -9.49
CA SER A 162 8.27 -6.23 -9.58
C SER A 162 8.97 -4.89 -9.50
N TRP A 163 10.00 -4.81 -8.68
CA TRP A 163 10.90 -3.66 -8.59
C TRP A 163 11.81 -3.54 -9.81
N VAL A 164 12.30 -4.68 -10.32
CA VAL A 164 13.21 -4.70 -11.46
C VAL A 164 12.57 -4.06 -12.70
N GLY A 165 13.34 -3.26 -13.41
CA GLY A 165 12.94 -2.63 -14.65
C GLY A 165 12.66 -3.62 -15.79
N GLU A 166 12.73 -3.15 -17.01
CA GLU A 166 12.52 -3.92 -18.24
C GLU A 166 11.11 -4.52 -18.36
N GLU A 167 11.01 -5.80 -18.74
CA GLU A 167 9.73 -6.45 -19.02
C GLU A 167 8.90 -6.63 -17.76
N SER A 168 9.47 -7.17 -16.67
CA SER A 168 8.72 -7.56 -15.47
C SER A 168 8.12 -6.37 -14.72
N GLY A 169 8.86 -5.28 -14.58
CA GLY A 169 8.39 -4.07 -13.89
C GLY A 169 7.33 -3.27 -14.63
N ARG A 170 6.94 -3.70 -15.85
CA ARG A 170 5.88 -3.04 -16.63
C ARG A 170 4.49 -3.51 -16.28
N TYR A 171 4.36 -4.55 -15.42
CA TYR A 171 3.11 -5.24 -15.18
C TYR A 171 2.81 -5.35 -13.70
N LEU A 172 1.51 -5.39 -13.37
CA LEU A 172 1.00 -6.01 -12.15
C LEU A 172 0.46 -7.41 -12.50
N TYR A 173 0.69 -8.35 -11.60
CA TYR A 173 0.38 -9.77 -11.77
C TYR A 173 -0.77 -10.16 -10.87
N GLU A 174 -1.84 -10.69 -11.46
CA GLU A 174 -3.08 -11.04 -10.77
C GLU A 174 -3.19 -12.55 -10.55
N TYR A 175 -3.40 -12.93 -9.30
CA TYR A 175 -3.68 -14.29 -8.86
C TYR A 175 -5.06 -14.34 -8.21
N ASP A 176 -5.76 -15.46 -8.36
CA ASP A 176 -7.03 -15.70 -7.68
C ASP A 176 -6.80 -15.94 -6.18
N LEU A 177 -7.44 -15.14 -5.33
CA LEU A 177 -7.24 -15.17 -3.88
C LEU A 177 -7.63 -16.53 -3.26
N THR A 178 -8.65 -17.18 -3.80
CA THR A 178 -9.18 -18.43 -3.25
C THR A 178 -8.35 -19.65 -3.67
N SER A 179 -8.00 -19.73 -4.95
CA SER A 179 -7.31 -20.89 -5.51
C SER A 179 -5.81 -20.74 -5.63
N GLY A 180 -5.27 -19.51 -5.50
CA GLY A 180 -3.86 -19.19 -5.74
C GLY A 180 -3.44 -19.27 -7.21
N LYS A 181 -4.39 -19.48 -8.14
CA LYS A 181 -4.04 -19.60 -9.56
C LYS A 181 -3.77 -18.27 -10.20
N TYR A 182 -2.75 -18.23 -11.06
CA TYR A 182 -2.48 -17.08 -11.92
C TYR A 182 -3.66 -16.79 -12.83
N LYS A 183 -4.09 -15.51 -12.90
CA LYS A 183 -5.19 -15.05 -13.76
C LYS A 183 -4.66 -14.33 -14.99
N ARG A 184 -3.85 -13.29 -14.80
CA ARG A 184 -3.32 -12.44 -15.88
C ARG A 184 -2.21 -11.53 -15.38
N LYS A 185 -1.53 -10.85 -16.29
CA LYS A 185 -0.76 -9.64 -16.03
C LYS A 185 -1.40 -8.44 -16.72
N VAL A 186 -1.30 -7.27 -16.08
CA VAL A 186 -1.89 -6.01 -16.56
C VAL A 186 -0.77 -5.01 -16.82
N HIS A 187 -0.66 -4.53 -18.06
CA HIS A 187 0.36 -3.56 -18.45
C HIS A 187 0.04 -2.17 -17.93
N LEU A 188 0.97 -1.55 -17.25
CA LEU A 188 0.86 -0.20 -16.69
C LEU A 188 1.09 0.86 -17.76
N GLN A 189 0.26 1.91 -17.81
CA GLN A 189 0.35 2.98 -18.82
C GLN A 189 0.06 4.36 -18.20
N PRO A 190 1.06 5.24 -17.99
CA PRO A 190 2.50 4.97 -18.14
C PRO A 190 3.04 4.00 -17.10
N VAL A 191 4.26 3.50 -17.30
CA VAL A 191 4.93 2.58 -16.37
C VAL A 191 5.64 3.39 -15.29
N PRO A 192 5.24 3.31 -14.00
CA PRO A 192 6.08 3.79 -12.91
C PRO A 192 7.37 2.97 -12.85
N GLN A 193 8.48 3.60 -12.51
CA GLN A 193 9.75 2.90 -12.38
C GLN A 193 9.95 2.44 -10.92
N TRP A 194 10.57 1.30 -10.74
CA TRP A 194 11.01 0.82 -9.42
C TRP A 194 9.87 0.72 -8.41
N ILE A 195 8.80 0.00 -8.77
CA ILE A 195 7.65 -0.21 -7.88
C ILE A 195 8.08 -1.05 -6.69
N GLN A 196 7.83 -0.55 -5.46
CA GLN A 196 8.16 -1.21 -4.21
C GLN A 196 6.92 -1.81 -3.53
N GLY A 197 5.87 -1.04 -3.34
CA GLY A 197 4.66 -1.47 -2.66
C GLY A 197 3.42 -1.43 -3.55
N VAL A 198 2.44 -2.27 -3.22
CA VAL A 198 1.11 -2.29 -3.86
C VAL A 198 0.03 -2.32 -2.79
N LEU A 199 -1.02 -1.52 -2.96
CA LEU A 199 -2.19 -1.45 -2.08
C LEU A 199 -3.48 -1.53 -2.90
N ALA A 200 -4.38 -2.44 -2.55
CA ALA A 200 -5.76 -2.44 -3.03
C ALA A 200 -6.65 -1.62 -2.08
N HIS A 201 -7.22 -0.54 -2.59
CA HIS A 201 -8.10 0.32 -1.81
C HIS A 201 -9.25 0.84 -2.65
N ASN A 202 -10.49 0.65 -2.16
CA ASN A 202 -11.73 1.11 -2.84
C ASN A 202 -11.83 0.69 -4.31
N GLY A 203 -11.45 -0.56 -4.65
CA GLY A 203 -11.56 -1.09 -6.01
C GLY A 203 -10.51 -0.56 -7.00
N GLN A 204 -9.49 0.16 -6.50
CA GLN A 204 -8.34 0.61 -7.26
C GLN A 204 -7.06 0.07 -6.64
N LEU A 205 -5.97 0.05 -7.40
CA LEU A 205 -4.65 -0.19 -6.84
C LEU A 205 -3.87 1.11 -6.71
N TYR A 206 -3.00 1.16 -5.72
CA TYR A 206 -2.03 2.22 -5.51
C TYR A 206 -0.65 1.58 -5.41
N VAL A 207 0.35 2.22 -5.99
CA VAL A 207 1.72 1.73 -5.93
C VAL A 207 2.65 2.83 -5.46
N THR A 208 3.61 2.50 -4.62
CA THR A 208 4.79 3.32 -4.37
C THR A 208 5.82 3.03 -5.46
N ALA A 209 6.50 4.04 -5.91
CA ALA A 209 7.58 3.94 -6.87
C ALA A 209 8.79 4.73 -6.36
N ASP A 210 9.92 4.05 -6.29
CA ASP A 210 11.24 4.60 -5.92
C ASP A 210 11.85 5.29 -7.16
N ASP A 211 11.06 6.16 -7.78
CA ASP A 211 11.36 6.82 -9.05
C ASP A 211 11.92 8.23 -8.90
N GLY A 212 12.12 8.67 -7.66
CA GLY A 212 12.88 9.84 -7.31
C GLY A 212 14.38 9.64 -7.51
N THR A 213 15.15 10.67 -7.24
CA THR A 213 16.61 10.61 -7.37
C THR A 213 17.24 11.19 -6.11
N ALA A 214 17.69 10.32 -5.21
CA ALA A 214 18.21 10.71 -3.89
C ALA A 214 19.38 11.70 -3.95
N ASP A 215 20.27 11.57 -4.93
CA ASP A 215 21.41 12.47 -5.14
C ASP A 215 21.01 13.83 -5.74
N GLN A 216 19.86 13.94 -6.38
CA GLN A 216 19.27 15.19 -6.89
C GLN A 216 18.17 15.73 -5.98
N LYS A 217 17.82 14.99 -4.92
CA LYS A 217 16.73 15.30 -3.98
C LYS A 217 15.35 15.39 -4.65
N GLU A 218 15.15 14.60 -5.70
CA GLU A 218 13.86 14.42 -6.31
C GLU A 218 13.04 13.45 -5.45
N PRO A 219 11.77 13.77 -5.15
CA PRO A 219 10.93 12.91 -4.33
C PRO A 219 10.41 11.71 -5.10
N ASP A 220 10.14 10.64 -4.39
CA ASP A 220 9.41 9.47 -4.87
C ASP A 220 7.90 9.75 -4.98
N HIS A 221 7.18 8.80 -5.59
CA HIS A 221 5.78 8.99 -5.90
C HIS A 221 4.88 7.83 -5.46
N ILE A 222 3.61 8.16 -5.28
CA ILE A 222 2.51 7.20 -5.24
C ILE A 222 1.69 7.39 -6.52
N TYR A 223 1.39 6.29 -7.19
CA TYR A 223 0.52 6.27 -8.36
C TYR A 223 -0.74 5.47 -8.08
N ARG A 224 -1.86 5.93 -8.65
CA ARG A 224 -3.11 5.19 -8.70
C ARG A 224 -3.19 4.44 -10.01
N VAL A 225 -3.56 3.16 -9.94
CA VAL A 225 -3.68 2.24 -11.06
C VAL A 225 -5.14 1.86 -11.25
N GLU A 226 -5.72 2.32 -12.35
CA GLU A 226 -7.11 2.07 -12.73
C GLU A 226 -7.20 0.79 -13.56
N ILE A 227 -7.63 -0.30 -12.94
CA ILE A 227 -7.75 -1.61 -13.56
C ILE A 227 -9.08 -1.71 -14.31
N SER A 228 -9.05 -2.41 -15.44
CA SER A 228 -10.22 -2.77 -16.22
C SER A 228 -10.34 -4.28 -16.33
N ASP A 229 -11.54 -4.81 -16.11
CA ASP A 229 -11.83 -6.23 -16.38
C ASP A 229 -11.91 -6.56 -17.87
N LYS A 230 -11.93 -5.52 -18.72
CA LYS A 230 -12.08 -5.66 -20.17
C LYS A 230 -10.75 -5.70 -20.93
N THR A 231 -9.67 -5.28 -20.29
CA THR A 231 -8.34 -5.14 -20.94
C THR A 231 -7.23 -5.60 -20.00
N ASN A 232 -6.11 -6.01 -20.60
CA ASN A 232 -4.87 -6.26 -19.85
C ASN A 232 -3.96 -5.02 -19.82
N ALA A 233 -4.55 -3.83 -19.81
CA ALA A 233 -3.85 -2.56 -19.65
C ALA A 233 -4.56 -1.75 -18.56
N ALA A 234 -3.78 -1.07 -17.73
CA ALA A 234 -4.26 -0.18 -16.69
C ALA A 234 -3.75 1.23 -16.92
N ARG A 235 -4.62 2.20 -16.73
CA ARG A 235 -4.25 3.60 -16.70
C ARG A 235 -3.57 3.92 -15.37
N VAL A 236 -2.43 4.61 -15.42
CA VAL A 236 -1.68 5.04 -14.24
C VAL A 236 -1.75 6.56 -14.12
N VAL A 237 -2.05 7.05 -12.93
CA VAL A 237 -2.21 8.47 -12.63
C VAL A 237 -1.37 8.81 -11.40
N LEU A 238 -0.65 9.92 -11.43
CA LEU A 238 0.06 10.44 -10.27
C LEU A 238 -0.95 10.75 -9.16
N GLU A 239 -0.78 10.11 -8.01
CA GLU A 239 -1.65 10.29 -6.86
C GLU A 239 -1.04 11.25 -5.82
N LYS A 240 0.24 11.05 -5.48
CA LYS A 240 0.95 11.89 -4.53
C LYS A 240 2.44 11.95 -4.86
N THR A 241 3.01 13.15 -4.81
CA THR A 241 4.46 13.35 -4.70
C THR A 241 4.82 13.33 -3.23
N LEU A 242 5.81 12.54 -2.83
CA LEU A 242 6.26 12.36 -1.44
C LEU A 242 7.28 13.44 -1.02
N ASP A 243 7.03 14.69 -1.38
CA ASP A 243 7.91 15.85 -1.14
C ASP A 243 7.99 16.30 0.32
N ASP A 244 7.14 15.77 1.16
CA ASP A 244 7.13 15.95 2.62
C ASP A 244 8.03 14.93 3.37
N ILE A 245 8.47 13.86 2.71
CA ILE A 245 9.49 12.95 3.24
C ILE A 245 10.87 13.42 2.78
N LYS A 246 11.72 13.82 3.73
CA LYS A 246 13.05 14.36 3.42
C LYS A 246 14.14 13.32 3.63
N ASP A 247 15.24 13.45 2.86
CA ASP A 247 16.43 12.61 2.94
C ASP A 247 16.07 11.11 2.76
N VAL A 248 15.18 10.83 1.80
CA VAL A 248 14.72 9.49 1.44
C VAL A 248 15.86 8.75 0.74
N GLY A 249 16.02 7.49 1.10
CA GLY A 249 16.84 6.54 0.36
C GLY A 249 15.99 5.70 -0.57
N GLU A 250 14.90 5.15 -0.04
CA GLU A 250 13.90 4.35 -0.78
C GLU A 250 12.53 4.52 -0.13
N VAL A 251 11.48 4.66 -0.95
CA VAL A 251 10.10 4.45 -0.53
C VAL A 251 9.79 2.96 -0.66
N GLU A 252 8.95 2.44 0.23
CA GLU A 252 8.67 1.01 0.32
C GLU A 252 7.16 0.74 0.28
N GLY A 253 6.66 -0.19 1.09
CA GLY A 253 5.25 -0.57 1.15
C GLY A 253 4.30 0.54 1.60
N LEU A 254 3.02 0.33 1.33
CA LEU A 254 1.95 1.23 1.74
C LEU A 254 0.70 0.47 2.17
N ALA A 255 -0.07 1.03 3.10
CA ALA A 255 -1.32 0.45 3.60
C ALA A 255 -2.34 1.52 3.95
N VAL A 256 -3.61 1.16 4.07
CA VAL A 256 -4.64 2.02 4.66
C VAL A 256 -5.14 1.41 5.96
N ASN A 257 -5.08 2.18 7.04
CA ASN A 257 -5.64 1.77 8.32
C ASN A 257 -7.17 1.63 8.20
N PRO A 258 -7.73 0.44 8.44
CA PRO A 258 -9.17 0.20 8.25
C PRO A 258 -10.05 0.95 9.28
N GLN A 259 -9.48 1.40 10.42
CA GLN A 259 -10.20 2.12 11.47
C GLN A 259 -10.11 3.63 11.27
N THR A 260 -8.89 4.18 11.16
CA THR A 260 -8.66 5.63 11.06
C THR A 260 -8.76 6.16 9.63
N LYS A 261 -8.73 5.29 8.62
CA LYS A 261 -8.68 5.63 7.19
C LYS A 261 -7.43 6.43 6.78
N GLN A 262 -6.39 6.41 7.59
CA GLN A 262 -5.11 7.02 7.24
C GLN A 262 -4.35 6.13 6.25
N LEU A 263 -3.67 6.76 5.29
CA LEU A 263 -2.65 6.11 4.50
C LEU A 263 -1.37 6.00 5.34
N LEU A 264 -0.77 4.84 5.34
CA LEU A 264 0.54 4.56 5.90
C LEU A 264 1.50 4.36 4.73
N VAL A 265 2.63 5.04 4.75
CA VAL A 265 3.71 4.87 3.76
C VAL A 265 4.97 4.55 4.52
N HIS A 266 5.63 3.47 4.13
CA HIS A 266 6.93 3.11 4.67
C HIS A 266 8.03 3.71 3.81
N ALA A 267 9.03 4.33 4.43
CA ALA A 267 10.19 4.87 3.75
C ALA A 267 11.45 4.74 4.60
N ASN A 268 12.56 4.49 3.93
CA ASN A 268 13.89 4.43 4.50
C ASN A 268 14.60 5.76 4.28
N ARG A 269 15.11 6.37 5.33
CA ARG A 269 15.76 7.68 5.29
C ARG A 269 17.19 7.67 5.81
N GLY A 270 17.89 8.75 5.55
CA GLY A 270 19.25 9.00 6.06
C GLY A 270 20.35 8.39 5.21
N LYS A 271 20.11 7.25 4.57
CA LYS A 271 21.04 6.62 3.64
C LYS A 271 20.69 7.00 2.21
N GLN A 272 21.64 7.48 1.44
CA GLN A 272 21.45 7.74 0.01
C GLN A 272 21.50 6.42 -0.75
N ILE A 273 20.42 6.10 -1.45
CA ILE A 273 20.32 4.93 -2.32
C ILE A 273 19.93 5.43 -3.71
N VAL A 274 20.63 4.96 -4.73
CA VAL A 274 20.36 5.30 -6.14
C VAL A 274 20.35 4.01 -6.92
N LEU A 275 19.20 3.67 -7.51
CA LEU A 275 18.97 2.41 -8.22
C LEU A 275 19.39 1.18 -7.36
N GLY A 276 18.93 1.13 -6.12
CA GLY A 276 19.25 0.06 -5.16
C GLY A 276 20.70 0.07 -4.63
N MET A 277 21.54 1.01 -5.07
CA MET A 277 22.95 1.08 -4.72
C MET A 277 23.24 2.14 -3.66
N PRO A 278 23.76 1.77 -2.48
CA PRO A 278 24.16 2.72 -1.44
C PRO A 278 25.25 3.69 -1.91
N LYS A 279 25.04 5.00 -1.68
CA LYS A 279 25.99 6.08 -2.01
C LYS A 279 26.54 6.81 -0.79
N GLY A 280 26.21 6.34 0.42
CA GLY A 280 26.59 6.98 1.68
C GLY A 280 25.39 7.47 2.46
N PHE A 281 25.60 8.48 3.30
CA PHE A 281 24.54 9.07 4.13
C PHE A 281 24.31 10.53 3.78
N TYR A 282 23.09 10.98 3.97
CA TYR A 282 22.78 12.40 3.96
C TYR A 282 23.49 13.12 5.13
N PRO A 283 23.79 14.42 5.01
CA PRO A 283 24.39 15.19 6.11
C PRO A 283 23.56 15.09 7.40
N GLY A 284 24.22 14.73 8.50
CA GLY A 284 23.59 14.56 9.82
C GLY A 284 23.10 13.17 10.15
N TYR A 285 23.24 12.22 9.23
CA TYR A 285 22.89 10.80 9.45
C TYR A 285 24.16 9.94 9.51
N ASP A 286 24.11 8.93 10.36
CA ASP A 286 25.12 7.87 10.51
C ASP A 286 24.54 6.45 10.37
N ARG A 287 23.21 6.36 10.22
CA ARG A 287 22.46 5.12 9.99
C ARG A 287 21.26 5.35 9.08
N GLU A 288 20.76 4.29 8.53
CA GLU A 288 19.45 4.23 7.89
C GLU A 288 18.35 4.22 8.96
N ILE A 289 17.26 4.92 8.71
CA ILE A 289 16.10 5.02 9.58
C ILE A 289 14.87 4.58 8.80
N SER A 290 14.24 3.51 9.25
CA SER A 290 12.98 3.04 8.66
C SER A 290 11.80 3.64 9.40
N GLU A 291 10.91 4.30 8.70
CA GLU A 291 9.80 5.06 9.29
C GLU A 291 8.49 4.82 8.55
N ILE A 292 7.41 4.84 9.31
CA ILE A 292 6.04 4.84 8.80
C ILE A 292 5.49 6.25 8.88
N PHE A 293 5.06 6.80 7.75
CA PHE A 293 4.43 8.10 7.62
C PHE A 293 2.92 7.93 7.57
N PHE A 294 2.20 8.53 8.50
CA PHE A 294 0.74 8.47 8.61
C PHE A 294 0.13 9.71 7.98
N TYR A 295 -0.68 9.53 6.95
CA TYR A 295 -1.38 10.62 6.27
C TYR A 295 -2.87 10.56 6.49
N ASP A 296 -3.48 11.66 6.92
CA ASP A 296 -4.92 11.85 6.85
C ASP A 296 -5.33 11.96 5.38
N MET A 297 -6.26 11.11 4.95
CA MET A 297 -6.80 11.08 3.59
C MET A 297 -8.18 11.72 3.55
N LYS A 298 -8.39 12.65 2.64
CA LYS A 298 -9.72 13.22 2.37
C LYS A 298 -10.03 13.05 0.88
N PRO A 299 -11.15 12.39 0.52
CA PRO A 299 -11.55 12.30 -0.88
C PRO A 299 -11.64 13.69 -1.52
N ARG A 300 -11.13 13.83 -2.73
CA ARG A 300 -11.32 15.02 -3.54
C ARG A 300 -12.70 14.95 -4.14
N CYS A 301 -13.50 15.98 -3.88
CA CYS A 301 -14.75 16.20 -4.58
C CYS A 301 -14.46 17.26 -5.65
N ASP A 302 -14.44 16.87 -6.92
CA ASP A 302 -14.42 17.83 -8.02
C ASP A 302 -15.71 18.65 -7.94
N LYS A 303 -15.56 19.97 -7.94
CA LYS A 303 -16.70 20.92 -7.92
C LYS A 303 -17.26 21.08 -9.31
#